data_76611ee8138cba1d6a8db200e871d8ea
#
_entry.id   76611ee8138cba1d6a8db200e871d8ea
#
_cell.length_a   1.000
_cell.length_b   1.000
_cell.length_c   1.000
_cell.angle_alpha   90.00
_cell.angle_beta   90.00
_cell.angle_gamma   90.00
#
_symmetry.space_group_name_H-M   'P 1'
#
loop_
_entity.id
_entity.type
_entity.pdbx_description
1 polymer ?
#
loop_
_entity_poly.entity_id
_entity_poly.type
_entity_poly.pdbx_seq_one_letter_code
_entity_poly.pdbx_strand_id
1 'polypeptide(L)'
;QDNQDCVALVKDIIEKLRDLGDDLLLGPSTACIVNAAEERGIPSIRLSEGNLVQLGYGAKQRRIWTAETDQTSAIAETISRDKDLTKSLLRSAGVPTPEGRTVTSPDDAWEAAQDIGLPVVVKPIDGNHGRGVFINLYTQQEIEAAYAVAIDEGSEVLVERHIVGDEHRILVVGNKVVAAAKGETVWVTGDGKHTVQQLIQIQINSDPRRGTAEEHPLNPVRIDSAVELELARQQLTGDSIPGIDHKVLIQSNGNVAFDVTDLVHPDVASQVALAARVVGLEIAGIDLVAQDISRPLGEQNAAIVEVNAGPGLLMHLKPASGKPQPVGKEIANHLFPPGTDFRIPVVGVCGARGKTPVAEM
;
A
#
# COMPACT_ATOMS: atom_id res chain seq x y z
N GLN A 1 27.64 -21.14 -28.42
CA GLN A 1 27.46 -21.94 -27.20
C GLN A 1 28.07 -21.22 -25.98
N ASP A 2 29.36 -20.86 -25.98
CA ASP A 2 30.07 -20.19 -24.86
C ASP A 2 29.41 -18.90 -24.39
N ASN A 3 28.82 -18.11 -25.29
CA ASN A 3 28.20 -16.82 -24.91
C ASN A 3 26.80 -16.98 -24.24
N GLN A 4 26.06 -18.03 -24.63
CA GLN A 4 24.77 -18.35 -23.98
C GLN A 4 24.98 -18.95 -22.57
N ASP A 5 26.01 -19.79 -22.43
CA ASP A 5 26.37 -20.38 -21.12
C ASP A 5 26.88 -19.30 -20.14
N CYS A 6 27.66 -18.31 -20.62
CA CYS A 6 28.06 -17.16 -19.80
C CYS A 6 26.88 -16.29 -19.36
N VAL A 7 25.93 -16.02 -20.26
CA VAL A 7 24.73 -15.24 -19.93
C VAL A 7 23.84 -15.96 -18.90
N ALA A 8 23.70 -17.29 -19.04
CA ALA A 8 22.94 -18.09 -18.06
C ALA A 8 23.62 -18.10 -16.68
N LEU A 9 24.96 -18.26 -16.65
CA LEU A 9 25.73 -18.22 -15.40
C LEU A 9 25.63 -16.85 -14.71
N VAL A 10 25.72 -15.75 -15.45
CA VAL A 10 25.56 -14.40 -14.89
C VAL A 10 24.17 -14.19 -14.30
N LYS A 11 23.12 -14.66 -14.97
CA LYS A 11 21.75 -14.61 -14.45
C LYS A 11 21.60 -15.40 -13.15
N ASP A 12 22.11 -16.63 -13.08
CA ASP A 12 22.08 -17.46 -11.87
C ASP A 12 22.85 -16.82 -10.70
N ILE A 13 23.99 -16.19 -10.98
CA ILE A 13 24.75 -15.46 -9.95
C ILE A 13 23.97 -14.23 -9.46
N ILE A 14 23.35 -13.46 -10.36
CA ILE A 14 22.53 -12.29 -9.99
C ILE A 14 21.34 -12.72 -9.13
N GLU A 15 20.66 -13.83 -9.50
CA GLU A 15 19.53 -14.37 -8.74
C GLU A 15 19.96 -14.80 -7.33
N LYS A 16 21.05 -15.55 -7.21
CA LYS A 16 21.62 -15.93 -5.91
C LYS A 16 22.07 -14.74 -5.05
N LEU A 17 22.61 -13.69 -5.67
CA LEU A 17 22.98 -12.47 -4.96
C LEU A 17 21.75 -11.66 -4.49
N ARG A 18 20.66 -11.68 -5.25
CA ARG A 18 19.39 -11.09 -4.85
C ARG A 18 18.78 -11.83 -3.66
N ASP A 19 18.67 -13.16 -3.76
CA ASP A 19 18.18 -14.00 -2.66
C ASP A 19 18.98 -13.77 -1.37
N LEU A 20 20.31 -13.73 -1.50
CA LEU A 20 21.18 -13.42 -0.37
C LEU A 20 20.99 -11.97 0.15
N GLY A 21 20.72 -11.02 -0.73
CA GLY A 21 20.40 -9.65 -0.37
C GLY A 21 19.10 -9.56 0.40
N ASP A 22 18.05 -10.23 -0.07
CA ASP A 22 16.74 -10.27 0.58
C ASP A 22 16.81 -10.90 1.98
N ASP A 23 17.65 -11.91 2.17
CA ASP A 23 17.89 -12.54 3.48
C ASP A 23 18.70 -11.66 4.44
N LEU A 24 19.72 -10.96 3.93
CA LEU A 24 20.68 -10.24 4.76
C LEU A 24 20.35 -8.77 4.97
N LEU A 25 19.68 -8.12 4.04
CA LEU A 25 19.35 -6.69 4.11
C LEU A 25 18.01 -6.46 4.82
N LEU A 26 17.79 -5.24 5.23
CA LEU A 26 16.48 -4.79 5.69
C LEU A 26 15.62 -4.45 4.47
N GLY A 27 14.36 -4.79 4.50
CA GLY A 27 13.40 -4.34 3.49
C GLY A 27 13.34 -2.81 3.41
N PRO A 28 12.93 -2.23 2.26
CA PRO A 28 13.07 -0.80 1.98
C PRO A 28 12.37 0.11 3.00
N SER A 29 11.23 -0.30 3.53
CA SER A 29 10.49 0.45 4.56
C SER A 29 11.27 0.50 5.87
N THR A 30 11.81 -0.62 6.33
CA THR A 30 12.63 -0.66 7.56
C THR A 30 13.95 0.08 7.38
N ALA A 31 14.62 -0.16 6.25
CA ALA A 31 15.92 0.45 5.94
C ALA A 31 15.85 1.98 5.95
N CYS A 32 14.80 2.58 5.37
CA CYS A 32 14.68 4.04 5.33
C CYS A 32 14.53 4.65 6.73
N ILE A 33 13.83 3.98 7.66
CA ILE A 33 13.66 4.44 9.04
C ILE A 33 14.97 4.30 9.81
N VAL A 34 15.65 3.15 9.67
CA VAL A 34 16.94 2.88 10.32
C VAL A 34 18.00 3.87 9.85
N ASN A 35 18.14 4.06 8.54
CA ASN A 35 19.11 5.00 7.99
C ASN A 35 18.86 6.44 8.51
N ALA A 36 17.61 6.88 8.54
CA ALA A 36 17.25 8.20 9.06
C ALA A 36 17.52 8.34 10.57
N ALA A 37 17.38 7.26 11.34
CA ALA A 37 17.74 7.24 12.75
C ALA A 37 19.25 7.29 12.92
N GLU A 38 20.02 6.51 12.15
CA GLU A 38 21.49 6.49 12.21
C GLU A 38 22.12 7.81 11.78
N GLU A 39 21.57 8.50 10.76
CA GLU A 39 21.99 9.87 10.38
C GLU A 39 21.87 10.86 11.54
N ARG A 40 20.96 10.63 12.49
CA ARG A 40 20.80 11.40 13.72
C ARG A 40 21.66 10.88 14.86
N GLY A 41 22.50 9.86 14.65
CA GLY A 41 23.32 9.20 15.67
C GLY A 41 22.54 8.30 16.61
N ILE A 42 21.28 7.94 16.28
CA ILE A 42 20.49 6.99 17.05
C ILE A 42 20.99 5.58 16.70
N PRO A 43 21.50 4.82 17.70
CA PRO A 43 22.01 3.48 17.43
C PRO A 43 20.88 2.51 17.05
N SER A 44 21.18 1.58 16.15
CA SER A 44 20.28 0.51 15.72
C SER A 44 20.84 -0.86 16.10
N ILE A 45 19.95 -1.80 16.41
CA ILE A 45 20.26 -3.21 16.66
C ILE A 45 19.20 -4.05 15.97
N ARG A 46 19.58 -4.85 14.95
CA ARG A 46 18.69 -5.83 14.35
C ARG A 46 18.47 -6.98 15.32
N LEU A 47 17.23 -7.27 15.67
CA LEU A 47 16.87 -8.25 16.70
C LEU A 47 16.51 -9.62 16.13
N SER A 48 16.28 -9.73 14.82
CA SER A 48 15.97 -10.98 14.11
C SER A 48 16.61 -10.97 12.74
N GLU A 49 16.52 -12.07 12.00
CA GLU A 49 16.92 -12.16 10.59
C GLU A 49 15.98 -11.34 9.68
N GLY A 50 14.77 -11.01 10.15
CA GLY A 50 13.81 -10.16 9.44
C GLY A 50 13.95 -8.66 9.72
N ASN A 51 12.83 -7.96 9.72
CA ASN A 51 12.74 -6.49 9.79
C ASN A 51 12.50 -5.95 11.22
N LEU A 52 12.70 -6.76 12.27
CA LEU A 52 12.58 -6.30 13.65
C LEU A 52 13.87 -5.60 14.08
N VAL A 53 13.81 -4.30 14.36
CA VAL A 53 14.96 -3.47 14.73
C VAL A 53 14.65 -2.67 15.99
N GLN A 54 15.62 -2.63 16.90
CA GLN A 54 15.65 -1.72 18.03
C GLN A 54 16.42 -0.46 17.67
N LEU A 55 15.85 0.69 17.95
CA LEU A 55 16.46 2.02 17.83
C LEU A 55 16.69 2.59 19.24
N GLY A 56 17.86 3.15 19.52
CA GLY A 56 18.20 3.65 20.85
C GLY A 56 18.50 2.56 21.88
N TYR A 57 18.79 2.95 23.13
CA TYR A 57 19.20 2.03 24.18
C TYR A 57 18.34 2.12 25.46
N GLY A 58 18.18 0.96 26.12
CA GLY A 58 17.57 0.83 27.43
C GLY A 58 16.16 1.41 27.49
N ALA A 59 15.85 2.22 28.51
CA ALA A 59 14.55 2.86 28.67
C ALA A 59 14.21 3.88 27.58
N LYS A 60 15.15 4.29 26.76
CA LYS A 60 14.98 5.22 25.64
C LYS A 60 14.81 4.51 24.30
N GLN A 61 14.86 3.17 24.28
CA GLN A 61 14.71 2.39 23.06
C GLN A 61 13.31 2.50 22.46
N ARG A 62 13.25 2.35 21.15
CA ARG A 62 12.04 2.09 20.37
C ARG A 62 12.24 0.84 19.53
N ARG A 63 11.18 0.13 19.20
CA ARG A 63 11.22 -1.00 18.28
C ARG A 63 10.37 -0.72 17.09
N ILE A 64 10.85 -1.16 15.94
CA ILE A 64 10.10 -1.11 14.67
C ILE A 64 10.09 -2.49 14.04
N TRP A 65 9.00 -2.80 13.37
CA TRP A 65 8.85 -3.96 12.50
C TRP A 65 8.21 -3.46 11.20
N THR A 66 8.98 -3.33 10.12
CA THR A 66 8.59 -2.56 8.93
C THR A 66 8.26 -1.11 9.28
N ALA A 67 7.05 -0.65 9.05
CA ALA A 67 6.56 0.68 9.46
C ALA A 67 5.63 0.64 10.69
N GLU A 68 5.51 -0.50 11.35
CA GLU A 68 4.90 -0.60 12.69
C GLU A 68 5.93 -0.32 13.77
N THR A 69 5.49 0.19 14.91
CA THR A 69 6.37 0.55 16.03
C THR A 69 5.86 -0.06 17.34
N ASP A 70 6.66 0.05 18.39
CA ASP A 70 6.25 -0.31 19.75
C ASP A 70 5.15 0.60 20.32
N GLN A 71 4.73 1.63 19.58
CA GLN A 71 3.59 2.48 19.90
C GLN A 71 2.33 2.06 19.13
N THR A 72 2.45 1.25 18.08
CA THR A 72 1.31 0.72 17.34
C THR A 72 0.52 -0.22 18.25
N SER A 73 -0.71 0.16 18.58
CA SER A 73 -1.58 -0.62 19.46
C SER A 73 -2.10 -1.86 18.73
N ALA A 74 -2.03 -3.04 19.36
CA ALA A 74 -2.66 -4.26 18.86
C ALA A 74 -4.17 -4.08 18.63
N ILE A 75 -4.84 -3.23 19.44
CA ILE A 75 -6.25 -2.89 19.25
C ILE A 75 -6.43 -2.10 17.94
N ALA A 76 -5.60 -1.09 17.71
CA ALA A 76 -5.67 -0.28 16.49
C ALA A 76 -5.35 -1.10 15.23
N GLU A 77 -4.37 -1.99 15.31
CA GLU A 77 -4.06 -2.95 14.24
C GLU A 77 -5.26 -3.88 13.95
N THR A 78 -5.89 -4.43 14.99
CA THR A 78 -7.09 -5.28 14.84
C THR A 78 -8.25 -4.49 14.22
N ILE A 79 -8.49 -3.24 14.65
CA ILE A 79 -9.50 -2.37 14.05
C ILE A 79 -9.21 -2.16 12.57
N SER A 80 -7.97 -1.85 12.20
CA SER A 80 -7.60 -1.57 10.80
C SER A 80 -7.81 -2.79 9.87
N ARG A 81 -7.70 -4.01 10.39
CA ARG A 81 -7.97 -5.24 9.65
C ARG A 81 -9.47 -5.52 9.45
N ASP A 82 -10.30 -5.03 10.36
CA ASP A 82 -11.75 -5.14 10.27
C ASP A 82 -12.31 -3.93 9.49
N LYS A 83 -12.54 -4.12 8.19
CA LYS A 83 -12.99 -3.05 7.28
C LYS A 83 -14.35 -2.47 7.66
N ASP A 84 -15.26 -3.30 8.16
CA ASP A 84 -16.61 -2.87 8.57
C ASP A 84 -16.55 -2.04 9.85
N LEU A 85 -15.83 -2.51 10.87
CA LEU A 85 -15.64 -1.78 12.11
C LEU A 85 -14.91 -0.45 11.83
N THR A 86 -13.83 -0.46 11.06
CA THR A 86 -13.11 0.74 10.66
C THR A 86 -14.04 1.78 10.04
N LYS A 87 -14.83 1.39 9.04
CA LYS A 87 -15.77 2.30 8.38
C LYS A 87 -16.87 2.80 9.29
N SER A 88 -17.37 1.95 10.18
CA SER A 88 -18.36 2.34 11.19
C SER A 88 -17.81 3.43 12.14
N LEU A 89 -16.58 3.26 12.62
CA LEU A 89 -15.89 4.23 13.47
C LEU A 89 -15.62 5.55 12.72
N LEU A 90 -15.14 5.47 11.49
CA LEU A 90 -14.88 6.63 10.64
C LEU A 90 -16.15 7.44 10.37
N ARG A 91 -17.24 6.77 9.98
CA ARG A 91 -18.55 7.42 9.77
C ARG A 91 -19.06 8.10 11.03
N SER A 92 -18.93 7.44 12.19
CA SER A 92 -19.33 8.01 13.48
C SER A 92 -18.54 9.27 13.85
N ALA A 93 -17.31 9.41 13.33
CA ALA A 93 -16.47 10.58 13.50
C ALA A 93 -16.65 11.64 12.38
N GLY A 94 -17.56 11.42 11.43
CA GLY A 94 -17.82 12.34 10.33
C GLY A 94 -16.79 12.26 9.18
N VAL A 95 -15.98 11.21 9.14
CA VAL A 95 -15.03 10.96 8.04
C VAL A 95 -15.77 10.28 6.90
N PRO A 96 -15.67 10.78 5.64
CA PRO A 96 -16.39 10.20 4.52
C PRO A 96 -15.82 8.82 4.16
N THR A 97 -16.70 7.82 4.12
CA THR A 97 -16.39 6.44 3.70
C THR A 97 -17.45 5.97 2.71
N PRO A 98 -17.15 5.01 1.82
CA PRO A 98 -18.17 4.42 0.97
C PRO A 98 -19.28 3.78 1.80
N GLU A 99 -20.52 3.99 1.39
CA GLU A 99 -21.67 3.26 1.94
C GLU A 99 -21.62 1.83 1.44
N GLY A 100 -21.85 0.86 2.32
CA GLY A 100 -21.79 -0.55 1.96
C GLY A 100 -22.15 -1.47 3.10
N ARG A 101 -22.33 -2.76 2.76
CA ARG A 101 -22.57 -3.85 3.71
C ARG A 101 -22.00 -5.18 3.26
N THR A 102 -21.75 -6.05 4.20
CA THR A 102 -21.41 -7.46 3.95
C THR A 102 -22.62 -8.20 3.43
N VAL A 103 -22.37 -9.15 2.52
CA VAL A 103 -23.39 -9.95 1.83
C VAL A 103 -23.04 -11.43 1.88
N THR A 104 -24.07 -12.29 1.87
CA THR A 104 -23.93 -13.73 2.11
C THR A 104 -24.28 -14.61 0.91
N SER A 105 -24.81 -14.02 -0.15
CA SER A 105 -25.16 -14.72 -1.40
C SER A 105 -25.12 -13.78 -2.61
N PRO A 106 -25.10 -14.31 -3.84
CA PRO A 106 -25.21 -13.50 -5.05
C PRO A 106 -26.48 -12.64 -5.08
N ASP A 107 -27.62 -13.20 -4.67
CA ASP A 107 -28.91 -12.48 -4.61
C ASP A 107 -28.84 -11.34 -3.58
N ASP A 108 -28.28 -11.60 -2.39
CA ASP A 108 -28.05 -10.59 -1.34
C ASP A 108 -27.10 -9.47 -1.82
N ALA A 109 -26.11 -9.81 -2.66
CA ALA A 109 -25.21 -8.83 -3.26
C ALA A 109 -25.96 -7.91 -4.24
N TRP A 110 -26.87 -8.44 -5.01
CA TRP A 110 -27.72 -7.65 -5.90
C TRP A 110 -28.71 -6.76 -5.12
N GLU A 111 -29.35 -7.28 -4.08
CA GLU A 111 -30.21 -6.47 -3.20
C GLU A 111 -29.42 -5.32 -2.55
N ALA A 112 -28.23 -5.61 -2.02
CA ALA A 112 -27.35 -4.58 -1.46
C ALA A 112 -27.00 -3.48 -2.48
N ALA A 113 -26.70 -3.88 -3.71
CA ALA A 113 -26.38 -2.94 -4.78
C ALA A 113 -27.57 -2.03 -5.14
N GLN A 114 -28.79 -2.57 -5.11
CA GLN A 114 -30.00 -1.77 -5.34
C GLN A 114 -30.25 -0.77 -4.21
N ASP A 115 -30.04 -1.17 -2.95
CA ASP A 115 -30.21 -0.31 -1.79
C ASP A 115 -29.18 0.83 -1.74
N ILE A 116 -27.91 0.52 -2.03
CA ILE A 116 -26.78 1.46 -2.02
C ILE A 116 -26.85 2.43 -3.22
N GLY A 117 -27.37 1.93 -4.37
CA GLY A 117 -27.40 2.62 -5.65
C GLY A 117 -26.14 2.34 -6.49
N LEU A 118 -26.40 2.03 -7.77
CA LEU A 118 -25.36 1.71 -8.77
C LEU A 118 -24.58 2.96 -9.22
N PRO A 119 -23.33 2.82 -9.63
CA PRO A 119 -22.53 1.59 -9.64
C PRO A 119 -21.97 1.22 -8.28
N VAL A 120 -21.63 -0.06 -8.11
CA VAL A 120 -21.04 -0.60 -6.88
C VAL A 120 -19.68 -1.24 -7.10
N VAL A 121 -19.01 -1.50 -5.99
CA VAL A 121 -17.80 -2.32 -5.85
C VAL A 121 -18.18 -3.61 -5.14
N VAL A 122 -17.68 -4.75 -5.60
CA VAL A 122 -17.75 -6.04 -4.92
C VAL A 122 -16.35 -6.50 -4.63
N LYS A 123 -16.06 -6.85 -3.38
CA LYS A 123 -14.71 -7.24 -2.94
C LYS A 123 -14.74 -8.17 -1.74
N PRO A 124 -13.71 -9.02 -1.53
CA PRO A 124 -13.55 -9.75 -0.29
C PRO A 124 -13.23 -8.80 0.88
N ILE A 125 -13.69 -9.14 2.08
CA ILE A 125 -13.49 -8.32 3.28
C ILE A 125 -12.01 -8.33 3.73
N ASP A 126 -11.36 -9.49 3.65
CA ASP A 126 -10.00 -9.77 4.08
C ASP A 126 -9.02 -10.01 2.91
N GLY A 127 -9.42 -9.66 1.68
CA GLY A 127 -8.58 -9.74 0.49
C GLY A 127 -7.42 -8.74 0.52
N ASN A 128 -6.24 -9.19 0.07
CA ASN A 128 -5.03 -8.37 -0.02
C ASN A 128 -4.64 -8.10 -1.48
N HIS A 129 -3.97 -6.97 -1.72
CA HIS A 129 -3.39 -6.61 -3.02
C HIS A 129 -4.39 -6.48 -4.17
N GLY A 130 -5.66 -6.14 -3.88
CA GLY A 130 -6.70 -5.91 -4.90
C GLY A 130 -7.24 -7.17 -5.57
N ARG A 131 -6.88 -8.39 -5.11
CA ARG A 131 -7.44 -9.63 -5.65
C ARG A 131 -8.92 -9.76 -5.32
N GLY A 132 -9.73 -10.19 -6.28
CA GLY A 132 -11.17 -10.33 -6.13
C GLY A 132 -11.92 -9.00 -5.98
N VAL A 133 -11.30 -7.86 -6.27
CA VAL A 133 -11.92 -6.53 -6.24
C VAL A 133 -12.45 -6.15 -7.60
N PHE A 134 -13.77 -6.01 -7.72
CA PHE A 134 -14.46 -5.60 -8.93
C PHE A 134 -15.11 -4.26 -8.72
N ILE A 135 -14.79 -3.31 -9.56
CA ILE A 135 -15.27 -1.93 -9.46
C ILE A 135 -16.24 -1.60 -10.60
N ASN A 136 -17.03 -0.54 -10.41
CA ASN A 136 -17.86 0.04 -11.45
C ASN A 136 -18.89 -0.95 -12.02
N LEU A 137 -19.55 -1.73 -11.14
CA LEU A 137 -20.55 -2.75 -11.51
C LEU A 137 -21.94 -2.13 -11.60
N TYR A 138 -22.65 -2.42 -12.70
CA TYR A 138 -23.97 -1.85 -12.99
C TYR A 138 -25.09 -2.87 -13.09
N THR A 139 -24.78 -4.13 -13.42
CA THR A 139 -25.77 -5.15 -13.73
C THR A 139 -25.76 -6.28 -12.71
N GLN A 140 -26.91 -6.92 -12.52
CA GLN A 140 -27.04 -8.09 -11.66
C GLN A 140 -26.03 -9.18 -12.04
N GLN A 141 -25.91 -9.46 -13.34
CA GLN A 141 -25.00 -10.50 -13.84
C GLN A 141 -23.52 -10.20 -13.48
N GLU A 142 -23.08 -8.95 -13.60
CA GLU A 142 -21.71 -8.54 -13.19
C GLU A 142 -21.50 -8.72 -11.69
N ILE A 143 -22.49 -8.32 -10.88
CA ILE A 143 -22.40 -8.35 -9.41
C ILE A 143 -22.39 -9.80 -8.90
N GLU A 144 -23.25 -10.68 -9.44
CA GLU A 144 -23.25 -12.09 -9.10
C GLU A 144 -21.95 -12.80 -9.52
N ALA A 145 -21.44 -12.50 -10.71
CA ALA A 145 -20.14 -13.02 -11.16
C ALA A 145 -18.98 -12.52 -10.29
N ALA A 146 -18.98 -11.25 -9.90
CA ALA A 146 -18.00 -10.66 -9.01
C ALA A 146 -18.08 -11.28 -7.60
N TYR A 147 -19.29 -11.53 -7.08
CA TYR A 147 -19.48 -12.21 -5.80
C TYR A 147 -18.84 -13.61 -5.81
N ALA A 148 -19.08 -14.39 -6.87
CA ALA A 148 -18.55 -15.75 -6.99
C ALA A 148 -17.02 -15.80 -6.94
N VAL A 149 -16.34 -14.80 -7.54
CA VAL A 149 -14.87 -14.71 -7.47
C VAL A 149 -14.41 -14.17 -6.12
N ALA A 150 -15.11 -13.15 -5.59
CA ALA A 150 -14.71 -12.52 -4.33
C ALA A 150 -14.80 -13.47 -3.13
N ILE A 151 -15.79 -14.37 -3.10
CA ILE A 151 -15.95 -15.35 -2.01
C ILE A 151 -14.86 -16.44 -2.02
N ASP A 152 -14.28 -16.74 -3.18
CA ASP A 152 -13.17 -17.69 -3.30
C ASP A 152 -11.84 -17.08 -2.85
N GLU A 153 -11.73 -15.74 -2.83
CA GLU A 153 -10.51 -15.00 -2.44
C GLU A 153 -10.53 -14.52 -0.97
N GLY A 154 -11.67 -14.64 -0.27
CA GLY A 154 -11.80 -14.18 1.11
C GLY A 154 -12.90 -14.90 1.90
N SER A 155 -13.04 -14.55 3.18
CA SER A 155 -14.01 -15.19 4.09
C SER A 155 -15.44 -14.68 3.91
N GLU A 156 -15.61 -13.43 3.52
CA GLU A 156 -16.88 -12.73 3.34
C GLU A 156 -16.76 -11.73 2.18
N VAL A 157 -17.90 -11.34 1.61
CA VAL A 157 -17.96 -10.39 0.50
C VAL A 157 -18.63 -9.09 0.95
N LEU A 158 -18.04 -7.96 0.57
CA LEU A 158 -18.51 -6.62 0.81
C LEU A 158 -18.99 -5.97 -0.49
N VAL A 159 -20.21 -5.41 -0.48
CA VAL A 159 -20.74 -4.58 -1.56
C VAL A 159 -20.75 -3.12 -1.10
N GLU A 160 -20.18 -2.23 -1.89
CA GLU A 160 -20.03 -0.80 -1.56
C GLU A 160 -20.37 0.09 -2.74
N ARG A 161 -20.79 1.32 -2.45
CA ARG A 161 -20.93 2.37 -3.46
C ARG A 161 -19.58 2.61 -4.16
N HIS A 162 -19.59 2.60 -5.48
CA HIS A 162 -18.41 2.98 -6.25
C HIS A 162 -18.14 4.49 -6.12
N ILE A 163 -16.95 4.83 -5.69
CA ILE A 163 -16.48 6.22 -5.62
C ILE A 163 -15.71 6.52 -6.90
N VAL A 164 -16.11 7.56 -7.60
CA VAL A 164 -15.47 7.99 -8.86
C VAL A 164 -14.23 8.82 -8.55
N GLY A 165 -13.10 8.41 -9.09
CA GLY A 165 -11.83 9.13 -8.92
C GLY A 165 -10.63 8.21 -9.00
N ASP A 166 -9.47 8.80 -8.79
CA ASP A 166 -8.20 8.09 -8.73
C ASP A 166 -7.91 7.63 -7.29
N GLU A 167 -7.29 6.48 -7.15
CA GLU A 167 -6.82 5.97 -5.86
C GLU A 167 -5.57 6.73 -5.42
N HIS A 168 -5.56 7.08 -4.14
CA HIS A 168 -4.42 7.74 -3.50
C HIS A 168 -4.03 6.96 -2.24
N ARG A 169 -2.73 6.74 -2.04
CA ARG A 169 -2.15 6.28 -0.80
C ARG A 169 -1.52 7.46 -0.07
N ILE A 170 -2.06 7.80 1.10
CA ILE A 170 -1.60 8.92 1.90
C ILE A 170 -0.96 8.38 3.19
N LEU A 171 0.28 8.75 3.43
CA LEU A 171 1.00 8.38 4.64
C LEU A 171 0.80 9.46 5.71
N VAL A 172 0.25 9.04 6.84
CA VAL A 172 0.11 9.85 8.06
C VAL A 172 1.12 9.38 9.10
N VAL A 173 1.88 10.29 9.68
CA VAL A 173 2.80 10.05 10.79
C VAL A 173 2.47 11.02 11.93
N GLY A 174 2.14 10.51 13.08
CA GLY A 174 1.56 11.30 14.16
C GLY A 174 0.20 11.87 13.72
N ASN A 175 0.11 13.17 13.58
CA ASN A 175 -1.11 13.84 13.11
C ASN A 175 -0.87 14.62 11.81
N LYS A 176 0.12 14.22 11.00
CA LYS A 176 0.52 14.97 9.81
C LYS A 176 0.58 14.05 8.61
N VAL A 177 0.10 14.52 7.47
CA VAL A 177 0.39 13.94 6.17
C VAL A 177 1.86 14.21 5.85
N VAL A 178 2.62 13.17 5.55
CA VAL A 178 4.05 13.26 5.22
C VAL A 178 4.34 12.88 3.78
N ALA A 179 3.46 12.13 3.15
CA ALA A 179 3.56 11.77 1.74
C ALA A 179 2.18 11.40 1.17
N ALA A 180 2.00 11.62 -0.12
CA ALA A 180 0.83 11.15 -0.86
C ALA A 180 1.26 10.66 -2.24
N ALA A 181 0.78 9.49 -2.63
CA ALA A 181 0.97 8.92 -3.94
C ALA A 181 -0.39 8.66 -4.60
N LYS A 182 -0.44 8.81 -5.92
CA LYS A 182 -1.62 8.58 -6.76
C LYS A 182 -1.43 7.32 -7.60
N GLY A 183 -2.52 6.60 -7.85
CA GLY A 183 -2.58 5.50 -8.81
C GLY A 183 -2.60 5.99 -10.26
N GLU A 184 -2.33 5.08 -11.17
CA GLU A 184 -2.44 5.34 -12.60
C GLU A 184 -3.60 4.55 -13.24
N THR A 185 -4.19 5.12 -14.27
CA THR A 185 -5.06 4.37 -15.18
C THR A 185 -4.21 3.78 -16.30
N VAL A 186 -4.30 2.48 -16.50
CA VAL A 186 -3.46 1.76 -17.48
C VAL A 186 -4.21 1.53 -18.78
N TRP A 187 -3.65 2.00 -19.88
CA TRP A 187 -4.18 1.89 -21.24
C TRP A 187 -3.16 1.24 -22.16
N VAL A 188 -3.64 0.52 -23.17
CA VAL A 188 -2.85 0.17 -24.35
C VAL A 188 -3.49 0.77 -25.59
N THR A 189 -2.68 1.04 -26.61
CA THR A 189 -3.14 1.55 -27.91
C THR A 189 -3.01 0.47 -28.95
N GLY A 190 -4.08 0.11 -29.61
CA GLY A 190 -4.11 -0.87 -30.69
C GLY A 190 -3.26 -0.45 -31.89
N ASP A 191 -2.61 -1.40 -32.50
CA ASP A 191 -1.79 -1.23 -33.72
C ASP A 191 -2.31 -2.05 -34.91
N GLY A 192 -3.45 -2.73 -34.72
CA GLY A 192 -4.07 -3.57 -35.74
C GLY A 192 -3.30 -4.90 -36.04
N LYS A 193 -2.33 -5.27 -35.20
CA LYS A 193 -1.45 -6.44 -35.40
C LYS A 193 -1.30 -7.32 -34.18
N HIS A 194 -1.10 -6.70 -33.01
CA HIS A 194 -0.82 -7.39 -31.76
C HIS A 194 -2.08 -7.56 -30.93
N THR A 195 -2.17 -8.68 -30.20
CA THR A 195 -3.24 -8.91 -29.22
C THR A 195 -3.11 -7.97 -28.03
N VAL A 196 -4.20 -7.76 -27.26
CA VAL A 196 -4.17 -6.98 -26.03
C VAL A 196 -3.07 -7.48 -25.08
N GLN A 197 -2.93 -8.80 -24.93
CA GLN A 197 -1.88 -9.39 -24.09
C GLN A 197 -0.47 -9.03 -24.59
N GLN A 198 -0.23 -9.05 -25.91
CA GLN A 198 1.04 -8.64 -26.49
C GLN A 198 1.28 -7.14 -26.33
N LEU A 199 0.25 -6.31 -26.50
CA LEU A 199 0.34 -4.86 -26.31
C LEU A 199 0.67 -4.51 -24.85
N ILE A 200 0.11 -5.21 -23.86
CA ILE A 200 0.50 -5.06 -22.45
C ILE A 200 2.00 -5.32 -22.27
N GLN A 201 2.53 -6.38 -22.86
CA GLN A 201 3.97 -6.67 -22.75
C GLN A 201 4.84 -5.61 -23.44
N ILE A 202 4.43 -5.14 -24.62
CA ILE A 202 5.21 -4.19 -25.44
C ILE A 202 5.11 -2.75 -24.90
N GLN A 203 3.91 -2.29 -24.53
CA GLN A 203 3.68 -0.88 -24.18
C GLN A 203 3.76 -0.60 -22.67
N ILE A 204 3.47 -1.61 -21.83
CA ILE A 204 3.38 -1.43 -20.39
C ILE A 204 4.53 -2.14 -19.67
N ASN A 205 4.66 -3.47 -19.82
CA ASN A 205 5.61 -4.26 -19.06
C ASN A 205 7.06 -4.12 -19.54
N SER A 206 7.30 -3.48 -20.69
CA SER A 206 8.63 -3.10 -21.16
C SER A 206 9.24 -1.91 -20.41
N ASP A 207 8.45 -1.19 -19.60
CA ASP A 207 8.93 -0.09 -18.77
C ASP A 207 9.90 -0.63 -17.70
N PRO A 208 11.17 -0.19 -17.66
CA PRO A 208 12.17 -0.68 -16.70
C PRO A 208 11.83 -0.38 -15.23
N ARG A 209 10.85 0.51 -14.96
CA ARG A 209 10.33 0.74 -13.61
C ARG A 209 9.39 -0.36 -13.12
N ARG A 210 8.95 -1.27 -14.01
CA ARG A 210 8.10 -2.41 -13.68
C ARG A 210 8.91 -3.66 -13.43
N GLY A 211 8.58 -4.37 -12.38
CA GLY A 211 9.21 -5.62 -12.02
C GLY A 211 8.55 -6.30 -10.82
N THR A 212 9.00 -7.50 -10.51
CA THR A 212 8.48 -8.29 -9.36
C THR A 212 9.32 -8.14 -8.10
N ALA A 213 10.54 -7.57 -8.21
CA ALA A 213 11.39 -7.33 -7.06
C ALA A 213 10.97 -6.06 -6.31
N GLU A 214 11.20 -6.03 -4.99
CA GLU A 214 10.82 -4.91 -4.10
C GLU A 214 11.43 -3.55 -4.49
N GLU A 215 12.47 -3.54 -5.31
CA GLU A 215 13.11 -2.32 -5.80
C GLU A 215 12.33 -1.59 -6.90
N HIS A 216 11.34 -2.25 -7.55
CA HIS A 216 10.56 -1.66 -8.62
C HIS A 216 9.36 -0.90 -8.08
N PRO A 217 9.20 0.38 -8.44
CA PRO A 217 8.06 1.18 -8.00
C PRO A 217 6.72 0.74 -8.61
N LEU A 218 6.75 0.02 -9.73
CA LEU A 218 5.58 -0.44 -10.46
C LEU A 218 5.61 -1.96 -10.63
N ASN A 219 4.46 -2.61 -10.46
CA ASN A 219 4.29 -4.03 -10.73
C ASN A 219 4.03 -4.30 -12.22
N PRO A 220 4.39 -5.48 -12.74
CA PRO A 220 3.94 -5.90 -14.06
C PRO A 220 2.41 -6.03 -14.10
N VAL A 221 1.82 -5.57 -15.19
CA VAL A 221 0.39 -5.75 -15.46
C VAL A 221 0.14 -7.14 -16.01
N ARG A 222 -0.83 -7.86 -15.42
CA ARG A 222 -1.25 -9.20 -15.84
C ARG A 222 -2.73 -9.19 -16.16
N ILE A 223 -3.16 -10.09 -17.03
CA ILE A 223 -4.58 -10.31 -17.27
C ILE A 223 -5.08 -11.25 -16.15
N ASP A 224 -5.77 -10.67 -15.20
CA ASP A 224 -6.51 -11.34 -14.14
C ASP A 224 -8.02 -11.18 -14.35
N SER A 225 -8.82 -11.73 -13.47
CA SER A 225 -10.29 -11.69 -13.58
C SER A 225 -10.88 -10.26 -13.65
N ALA A 226 -10.23 -9.30 -12.98
CA ALA A 226 -10.65 -7.89 -13.01
C ALA A 226 -10.36 -7.25 -14.37
N VAL A 227 -9.18 -7.52 -14.93
CA VAL A 227 -8.81 -7.08 -16.28
C VAL A 227 -9.68 -7.77 -17.34
N GLU A 228 -9.98 -9.07 -17.18
CA GLU A 228 -10.89 -9.80 -18.09
C GLU A 228 -12.28 -9.17 -18.12
N LEU A 229 -12.84 -8.80 -16.95
CA LEU A 229 -14.12 -8.12 -16.87
C LEU A 229 -14.08 -6.75 -17.56
N GLU A 230 -13.02 -5.97 -17.34
CA GLU A 230 -12.84 -4.66 -17.97
C GLU A 230 -12.72 -4.77 -19.50
N LEU A 231 -12.01 -5.77 -19.99
CA LEU A 231 -11.92 -6.06 -21.42
C LEU A 231 -13.27 -6.52 -22.00
N ALA A 232 -14.02 -7.37 -21.28
CA ALA A 232 -15.33 -7.83 -21.71
C ALA A 232 -16.34 -6.68 -21.87
N ARG A 233 -16.30 -5.66 -21.00
CA ARG A 233 -17.10 -4.42 -21.12
C ARG A 233 -16.82 -3.67 -22.42
N GLN A 234 -15.58 -3.74 -22.89
CA GLN A 234 -15.15 -3.16 -24.14
C GLN A 234 -15.34 -4.12 -25.33
N GLN A 235 -16.00 -5.27 -25.12
CA GLN A 235 -16.20 -6.35 -26.11
C GLN A 235 -14.86 -6.91 -26.63
N LEU A 236 -13.85 -6.95 -25.77
CA LEU A 236 -12.51 -7.46 -26.06
C LEU A 236 -12.15 -8.60 -25.09
N THR A 237 -11.12 -9.33 -25.47
CA THR A 237 -10.43 -10.35 -24.65
C THR A 237 -8.93 -10.11 -24.73
N GLY A 238 -8.12 -10.83 -23.93
CA GLY A 238 -6.67 -10.79 -24.02
C GLY A 238 -6.11 -11.14 -25.41
N ASP A 239 -6.84 -11.97 -26.18
CA ASP A 239 -6.46 -12.41 -27.53
C ASP A 239 -7.03 -11.50 -28.64
N SER A 240 -7.86 -10.53 -28.31
CA SER A 240 -8.41 -9.58 -29.27
C SER A 240 -7.30 -8.69 -29.85
N ILE A 241 -7.39 -8.36 -31.14
CA ILE A 241 -6.48 -7.44 -31.84
C ILE A 241 -7.21 -6.10 -32.02
N PRO A 242 -6.92 -5.10 -31.16
CA PRO A 242 -7.56 -3.78 -31.29
C PRO A 242 -7.11 -3.07 -32.58
N GLY A 243 -8.06 -2.35 -33.21
CA GLY A 243 -7.78 -1.54 -34.39
C GLY A 243 -6.70 -0.47 -34.13
N ILE A 244 -6.13 0.08 -35.20
CA ILE A 244 -5.13 1.15 -35.10
C ILE A 244 -5.69 2.33 -34.31
N ASP A 245 -4.92 2.86 -33.38
CA ASP A 245 -5.25 3.98 -32.48
C ASP A 245 -6.43 3.73 -31.53
N HIS A 246 -6.97 2.52 -31.50
CA HIS A 246 -8.01 2.16 -30.53
C HIS A 246 -7.39 2.06 -29.12
N LYS A 247 -7.86 2.91 -28.21
CA LYS A 247 -7.45 2.87 -26.80
C LYS A 247 -8.25 1.83 -26.04
N VAL A 248 -7.57 0.91 -25.41
CA VAL A 248 -8.14 -0.15 -24.58
C VAL A 248 -7.76 0.10 -23.13
N LEU A 249 -8.75 0.25 -22.27
CA LEU A 249 -8.55 0.34 -20.83
C LEU A 249 -8.18 -1.04 -20.28
N ILE A 250 -7.10 -1.12 -19.55
CA ILE A 250 -6.63 -2.37 -18.91
C ILE A 250 -6.95 -2.36 -17.42
N GLN A 251 -6.63 -1.27 -16.73
CA GLN A 251 -6.90 -1.09 -15.31
C GLN A 251 -7.28 0.36 -15.02
N SER A 252 -8.39 0.57 -14.32
CA SER A 252 -8.81 1.90 -13.86
C SER A 252 -7.95 2.36 -12.68
N ASN A 253 -7.58 1.43 -11.79
CA ASN A 253 -6.71 1.68 -10.64
C ASN A 253 -5.50 0.77 -10.78
N GLY A 254 -4.40 1.33 -11.28
CA GLY A 254 -3.10 0.67 -11.36
C GLY A 254 -2.24 0.96 -10.13
N ASN A 255 -0.93 0.82 -10.29
CA ASN A 255 0.00 1.04 -9.18
C ASN A 255 -0.06 2.47 -8.63
N VAL A 256 -0.14 2.60 -7.32
CA VAL A 256 -0.12 3.88 -6.61
C VAL A 256 1.33 4.28 -6.36
N ALA A 257 1.95 4.96 -7.30
CA ALA A 257 3.38 5.30 -7.24
C ALA A 257 3.74 6.67 -7.85
N PHE A 258 2.77 7.56 -8.04
CA PHE A 258 3.00 8.91 -8.57
C PHE A 258 2.88 9.92 -7.45
N ASP A 259 3.99 10.57 -7.08
CA ASP A 259 4.02 11.53 -5.98
C ASP A 259 3.11 12.74 -6.25
N VAL A 260 2.21 13.00 -5.32
CA VAL A 260 1.28 14.15 -5.32
C VAL A 260 1.26 14.87 -3.97
N THR A 261 2.29 14.69 -3.17
CA THR A 261 2.39 15.21 -1.79
C THR A 261 2.13 16.71 -1.73
N ASP A 262 2.75 17.47 -2.63
CA ASP A 262 2.64 18.93 -2.68
C ASP A 262 1.22 19.42 -3.10
N LEU A 263 0.35 18.52 -3.58
CA LEU A 263 -1.00 18.84 -4.05
C LEU A 263 -2.08 18.61 -2.99
N VAL A 264 -1.77 17.96 -1.89
CA VAL A 264 -2.77 17.57 -0.87
C VAL A 264 -3.43 18.78 -0.25
N HIS A 265 -4.75 18.91 -0.44
CA HIS A 265 -5.52 20.01 0.14
C HIS A 265 -5.52 19.93 1.68
N PRO A 266 -5.48 21.05 2.42
CA PRO A 266 -5.51 21.07 3.88
C PRO A 266 -6.72 20.35 4.51
N ASP A 267 -7.89 20.41 3.88
CA ASP A 267 -9.07 19.63 4.32
C ASP A 267 -8.82 18.14 4.18
N VAL A 268 -8.28 17.67 3.05
CA VAL A 268 -7.90 16.26 2.85
C VAL A 268 -6.91 15.82 3.92
N ALA A 269 -5.86 16.62 4.18
CA ALA A 269 -4.87 16.34 5.21
C ALA A 269 -5.50 16.22 6.61
N SER A 270 -6.48 17.09 6.92
CA SER A 270 -7.20 17.05 8.18
C SER A 270 -8.06 15.79 8.33
N GLN A 271 -8.79 15.41 7.28
CA GLN A 271 -9.67 14.23 7.28
C GLN A 271 -8.87 12.93 7.38
N VAL A 272 -7.77 12.76 6.66
CA VAL A 272 -6.95 11.55 6.75
C VAL A 272 -6.20 11.45 8.08
N ALA A 273 -5.76 12.58 8.66
CA ALA A 273 -5.19 12.60 10.00
C ALA A 273 -6.24 12.25 11.07
N LEU A 274 -7.50 12.69 10.88
CA LEU A 274 -8.61 12.29 11.76
C LEU A 274 -8.89 10.80 11.64
N ALA A 275 -8.89 10.23 10.42
CA ALA A 275 -9.07 8.81 10.20
C ALA A 275 -8.02 7.95 10.93
N ALA A 276 -6.74 8.31 10.83
CA ALA A 276 -5.66 7.62 11.56
C ALA A 276 -5.88 7.66 13.08
N ARG A 277 -6.29 8.82 13.63
CA ARG A 277 -6.60 8.97 15.06
C ARG A 277 -7.81 8.17 15.53
N VAL A 278 -8.86 8.10 14.69
CA VAL A 278 -10.09 7.35 15.02
C VAL A 278 -9.79 5.86 15.14
N VAL A 279 -8.95 5.34 14.26
CA VAL A 279 -8.46 3.95 14.34
C VAL A 279 -7.45 3.76 15.47
N GLY A 280 -6.71 4.81 15.83
CA GLY A 280 -5.70 4.80 16.90
C GLY A 280 -4.30 4.44 16.40
N LEU A 281 -4.00 4.67 15.12
CA LEU A 281 -2.69 4.43 14.52
C LEU A 281 -1.84 5.71 14.52
N GLU A 282 -0.62 5.62 15.00
CA GLU A 282 0.37 6.71 14.96
C GLU A 282 1.06 6.81 13.61
N ILE A 283 1.16 5.69 12.89
CA ILE A 283 1.61 5.60 11.50
C ILE A 283 0.54 4.85 10.73
N ALA A 284 -0.04 5.49 9.74
CA ALA A 284 -1.13 4.92 8.95
C ALA A 284 -0.97 5.20 7.46
N GLY A 285 -1.25 4.19 6.64
CA GLY A 285 -1.48 4.33 5.22
C GLY A 285 -2.98 4.47 4.95
N ILE A 286 -3.40 5.59 4.41
CA ILE A 286 -4.81 5.88 4.12
C ILE A 286 -5.05 5.72 2.63
N ASP A 287 -5.97 4.84 2.26
CA ASP A 287 -6.44 4.71 0.89
C ASP A 287 -7.67 5.61 0.70
N LEU A 288 -7.52 6.59 -0.17
CA LEU A 288 -8.50 7.60 -0.51
C LEU A 288 -8.81 7.53 -2.00
N VAL A 289 -10.08 7.53 -2.36
CA VAL A 289 -10.52 7.75 -3.77
C VAL A 289 -11.07 9.15 -3.90
N ALA A 290 -10.48 9.93 -4.81
CA ALA A 290 -10.85 11.32 -5.08
C ALA A 290 -10.61 11.66 -6.55
N GLN A 291 -11.46 12.52 -7.12
CA GLN A 291 -11.24 13.05 -8.48
C GLN A 291 -10.06 14.01 -8.53
N ASP A 292 -9.88 14.80 -7.46
CA ASP A 292 -8.81 15.78 -7.35
C ASP A 292 -8.41 15.95 -5.87
N ILE A 293 -7.21 15.50 -5.52
CA ILE A 293 -6.68 15.58 -4.15
C ILE A 293 -6.41 17.04 -3.69
N SER A 294 -6.38 17.99 -4.64
CA SER A 294 -6.19 19.42 -4.35
C SER A 294 -7.49 20.16 -4.00
N ARG A 295 -8.61 19.43 -3.86
CA ARG A 295 -9.93 19.97 -3.50
C ARG A 295 -10.47 19.30 -2.22
N PRO A 296 -11.35 19.99 -1.47
CA PRO A 296 -12.03 19.40 -0.31
C PRO A 296 -12.79 18.11 -0.65
N LEU A 297 -12.77 17.11 0.25
CA LEU A 297 -13.42 15.81 0.01
C LEU A 297 -14.93 15.94 -0.20
N GLY A 298 -15.59 16.80 0.58
CA GLY A 298 -17.05 16.99 0.52
C GLY A 298 -17.57 17.60 -0.78
N GLU A 299 -16.70 18.27 -1.56
CA GLU A 299 -17.09 18.89 -2.84
C GLU A 299 -17.09 17.93 -4.02
N GLN A 300 -16.59 16.71 -3.86
CA GLN A 300 -16.34 15.77 -4.97
C GLN A 300 -16.78 14.33 -4.68
N ASN A 301 -17.54 14.10 -3.60
CA ASN A 301 -17.93 12.76 -3.14
C ASN A 301 -16.75 11.78 -2.97
N ALA A 302 -15.58 12.33 -2.60
CA ALA A 302 -14.41 11.52 -2.30
C ALA A 302 -14.60 10.75 -0.98
N ALA A 303 -13.94 9.60 -0.83
CA ALA A 303 -14.09 8.77 0.35
C ALA A 303 -12.79 8.04 0.72
N ILE A 304 -12.58 7.86 2.03
CA ILE A 304 -11.56 6.98 2.58
C ILE A 304 -12.08 5.56 2.50
N VAL A 305 -11.38 4.71 1.75
CA VAL A 305 -11.78 3.32 1.49
C VAL A 305 -11.11 2.32 2.43
N GLU A 306 -9.90 2.66 2.93
CA GLU A 306 -9.14 1.81 3.84
C GLU A 306 -8.17 2.61 4.71
N VAL A 307 -7.92 2.09 5.93
CA VAL A 307 -6.87 2.59 6.84
C VAL A 307 -5.97 1.41 7.19
N ASN A 308 -4.68 1.51 6.86
CA ASN A 308 -3.73 0.41 6.98
C ASN A 308 -2.70 0.68 8.08
N ALA A 309 -2.51 -0.29 8.99
CA ALA A 309 -1.36 -0.36 9.87
C ALA A 309 -0.12 -0.86 9.09
N GLY A 310 1.07 -0.48 9.53
CA GLY A 310 2.32 -0.94 8.93
C GLY A 310 2.44 -0.67 7.42
N PRO A 311 2.15 0.53 6.91
CA PRO A 311 2.07 0.79 5.48
C PRO A 311 3.41 0.58 4.78
N GLY A 312 3.39 0.05 3.54
CA GLY A 312 4.55 0.04 2.67
C GLY A 312 4.99 1.47 2.32
N LEU A 313 6.29 1.74 2.39
CA LEU A 313 6.85 3.09 2.18
C LEU A 313 7.51 3.27 0.81
N LEU A 314 7.71 2.18 0.06
CA LEU A 314 8.49 2.18 -1.19
C LEU A 314 7.96 3.19 -2.22
N MET A 315 6.63 3.26 -2.39
CA MET A 315 5.99 4.18 -3.33
C MET A 315 6.28 5.66 -3.06
N HIS A 316 6.58 5.99 -1.82
CA HIS A 316 6.96 7.34 -1.41
C HIS A 316 8.47 7.58 -1.47
N LEU A 317 9.28 6.52 -1.29
CA LEU A 317 10.74 6.57 -1.35
C LEU A 317 11.26 6.59 -2.78
N LYS A 318 10.62 5.81 -3.65
CA LYS A 318 10.98 5.66 -5.07
C LYS A 318 9.73 5.81 -5.93
N PRO A 319 9.12 7.00 -6.01
CA PRO A 319 7.96 7.20 -6.87
C PRO A 319 8.35 6.98 -8.34
N ALA A 320 7.40 6.47 -9.13
CA ALA A 320 7.56 6.33 -10.58
C ALA A 320 7.64 7.70 -11.27
N SER A 321 7.04 8.72 -10.64
CA SER A 321 7.10 10.12 -11.08
C SER A 321 6.93 11.04 -9.87
N GLY A 322 7.51 12.23 -9.91
CA GLY A 322 7.52 13.20 -8.82
C GLY A 322 8.78 13.14 -7.98
N LYS A 323 8.70 13.51 -6.70
CA LYS A 323 9.87 13.62 -5.80
C LYS A 323 9.85 12.50 -4.75
N PRO A 324 10.99 11.85 -4.47
CA PRO A 324 11.14 11.02 -3.28
C PRO A 324 10.81 11.82 -2.02
N GLN A 325 9.99 11.26 -1.13
CA GLN A 325 9.61 11.87 0.13
C GLN A 325 10.45 11.32 1.29
N PRO A 326 10.90 12.15 2.23
CA PRO A 326 11.79 11.73 3.32
C PRO A 326 11.03 11.05 4.46
N VAL A 327 10.19 10.06 4.13
CA VAL A 327 9.25 9.41 5.08
C VAL A 327 9.96 8.74 6.26
N GLY A 328 11.12 8.13 6.05
CA GLY A 328 11.92 7.54 7.13
C GLY A 328 12.37 8.58 8.16
N LYS A 329 12.73 9.79 7.70
CA LYS A 329 13.09 10.91 8.56
C LYS A 329 11.91 11.39 9.41
N GLU A 330 10.73 11.48 8.82
CA GLU A 330 9.53 11.89 9.55
C GLU A 330 9.11 10.86 10.61
N ILE A 331 9.22 9.55 10.30
CA ILE A 331 8.99 8.47 11.26
C ILE A 331 10.05 8.50 12.38
N ALA A 332 11.34 8.63 12.04
CA ALA A 332 12.39 8.74 13.03
C ALA A 332 12.24 9.99 13.94
N ASN A 333 11.75 11.12 13.39
CA ASN A 333 11.43 12.32 14.14
C ASN A 333 10.22 12.13 15.05
N HIS A 334 9.23 11.35 14.64
CA HIS A 334 8.07 11.01 15.45
C HIS A 334 8.47 10.13 16.65
N LEU A 335 9.26 9.08 16.41
CA LEU A 335 9.74 8.16 17.46
C LEU A 335 10.69 8.84 18.45
N PHE A 336 11.54 9.72 17.94
CA PHE A 336 12.52 10.49 18.71
C PHE A 336 12.40 11.97 18.34
N PRO A 337 11.48 12.71 18.95
CA PRO A 337 11.35 14.15 18.70
C PRO A 337 12.68 14.90 18.83
N PRO A 338 12.93 15.97 18.08
CA PRO A 338 14.15 16.78 18.19
C PRO A 338 14.42 17.19 19.64
N GLY A 339 15.67 17.00 20.09
CA GLY A 339 16.07 17.29 21.49
C GLY A 339 15.81 16.13 22.47
N THR A 340 15.19 15.04 22.02
CA THR A 340 15.04 13.84 22.88
C THR A 340 16.35 13.07 22.95
N ASP A 341 16.73 12.64 24.14
CA ASP A 341 17.84 11.74 24.35
C ASP A 341 17.44 10.30 24.01
N PHE A 342 18.21 9.62 23.19
CA PHE A 342 18.02 8.23 22.76
C PHE A 342 19.05 7.25 23.35
N ARG A 343 19.92 7.75 24.24
CA ARG A 343 20.95 6.97 24.90
C ARG A 343 20.74 6.98 26.42
N ILE A 344 21.22 5.92 27.03
CA ILE A 344 21.38 5.85 28.49
C ILE A 344 22.87 5.86 28.83
N PRO A 345 23.29 6.31 30.04
CA PRO A 345 24.65 6.11 30.51
C PRO A 345 24.96 4.61 30.54
N VAL A 346 26.07 4.22 29.90
CA VAL A 346 26.57 2.85 29.93
C VAL A 346 27.90 2.85 30.65
N VAL A 347 27.97 2.11 31.76
CA VAL A 347 29.19 1.96 32.56
C VAL A 347 29.70 0.53 32.45
N GLY A 348 30.90 0.36 31.94
CA GLY A 348 31.56 -0.94 31.88
C GLY A 348 32.40 -1.14 33.15
N VAL A 349 32.12 -2.24 33.87
CA VAL A 349 32.94 -2.66 35.01
C VAL A 349 33.81 -3.83 34.59
N CYS A 350 35.12 -3.65 34.54
CA CYS A 350 36.09 -4.68 34.20
C CYS A 350 37.10 -4.90 35.33
N GLY A 351 37.60 -6.13 35.43
CA GLY A 351 38.59 -6.51 36.42
C GLY A 351 38.65 -8.01 36.62
N ALA A 352 39.75 -8.48 37.22
CA ALA A 352 39.95 -9.91 37.51
C ALA A 352 39.07 -10.38 38.70
N ARG A 353 38.82 -9.49 39.69
CA ARG A 353 38.04 -9.79 40.91
C ARG A 353 37.15 -8.59 41.27
N GLY A 354 36.08 -8.79 42.01
CA GLY A 354 35.22 -7.74 42.56
C GLY A 354 34.28 -7.02 41.58
N LYS A 355 34.24 -7.42 40.32
CA LYS A 355 33.39 -6.78 39.30
C LYS A 355 31.87 -6.97 39.52
N THR A 356 31.44 -8.17 39.94
CA THR A 356 30.02 -8.44 40.18
C THR A 356 29.43 -7.58 41.32
N PRO A 357 30.05 -7.50 42.55
CA PRO A 357 29.52 -6.64 43.59
C PRO A 357 29.47 -5.15 43.22
N VAL A 358 30.40 -4.67 42.38
CA VAL A 358 30.38 -3.27 41.92
C VAL A 358 29.30 -3.02 40.88
N ALA A 359 28.97 -3.99 40.07
CA ALA A 359 27.90 -3.88 39.08
C ALA A 359 26.52 -3.99 39.72
N GLU A 360 26.39 -4.60 40.90
CA GLU A 360 25.13 -4.75 41.65
C GLU A 360 24.85 -3.57 42.59
N MET A 361 25.81 -2.69 42.83
CA MET A 361 25.66 -1.44 43.58
C MET A 361 25.05 -0.32 42.70
#